data_244d0c4f45c5db20f033393c3530c1b2
#
_entry.id   244d0c4f45c5db20f033393c3530c1b2
#
_cell.length_a   1.000
_cell.length_b   1.000
_cell.length_c   1.000
_cell.angle_alpha   90.00
_cell.angle_beta   90.00
_cell.angle_gamma   90.00
#
_symmetry.space_group_name_H-M   'P 1'
#
loop_
_entity.id
_entity.type
_entity.pdbx_description
1 polymer ?
#
loop_
_entity_poly.entity_id
_entity_poly.type
_entity_poly.pdbx_seq_one_letter_code
_entity_poly.pdbx_strand_id
1 'polypeptide(L)'
;IDNVCIRGHVGQMSLKAHGIDLSREHVKLNDAMLSDADIIVELSDTVPPDTTPSENFWKINLDRLKLRNSALAVHMPGDTLSVKTIFTNALATQAYFDLYKGLYTVRHIDWDGGGLRYDQNYEPAVRGFDYNHLLLAALSIKADSFYYCNSRIDLKVRQAMFREKSGLVVDSLRGRFMMDSLKLALPDLKFSTPGSQVRMKMAMDLNAFDDIRPGILETEVHGAIGRQDLMLFIGNALPRALARTWPRYPLVVNGKMRGNLQKMHLSGLTLKLPKTFSMTADGFVANLTSPERLRSDLNLYATAHSLKFILPLLPRDVTNVIRIPDGIAFKGRVHVYGSRYGSRFVATQGGGTVRG
;
A
#
# COMPACT_ATOMS: atom_id res chain seq x y z
N ILE A 1 -11.41 -19.68 26.31
CA ILE A 1 -10.63 -19.16 25.16
C ILE A 1 -9.30 -18.72 25.77
N ASP A 2 -8.39 -19.70 25.92
CA ASP A 2 -7.23 -19.57 26.81
C ASP A 2 -6.12 -18.65 26.27
N ASN A 3 -6.24 -18.17 25.02
CA ASN A 3 -5.24 -17.34 24.35
C ASN A 3 -5.67 -15.89 24.11
N VAL A 4 -6.81 -15.45 24.64
CA VAL A 4 -7.32 -14.10 24.44
C VAL A 4 -7.69 -13.46 25.77
N CYS A 5 -7.04 -12.35 26.11
CA CYS A 5 -7.39 -11.52 27.24
C CYS A 5 -8.09 -10.25 26.72
N ILE A 6 -9.30 -9.99 27.21
CA ILE A 6 -10.04 -8.77 26.88
C ILE A 6 -10.17 -7.92 28.13
N ARG A 7 -9.66 -6.69 28.08
CA ARG A 7 -9.74 -5.70 29.14
C ARG A 7 -10.33 -4.42 28.59
N GLY A 8 -11.03 -3.66 29.43
CA GLY A 8 -11.48 -2.36 28.98
C GLY A 8 -12.54 -1.75 29.86
N HIS A 9 -12.94 -0.56 29.45
CA HIS A 9 -14.03 0.21 30.03
C HIS A 9 -15.09 0.44 28.96
N VAL A 10 -16.35 0.39 29.37
CA VAL A 10 -17.49 0.68 28.52
C VAL A 10 -18.38 1.68 29.25
N GLY A 11 -18.48 2.90 28.74
CA GLY A 11 -19.33 3.93 29.32
C GLY A 11 -20.81 3.62 29.16
N GLN A 12 -21.21 3.26 27.93
CA GLN A 12 -22.60 2.90 27.64
C GLN A 12 -22.67 1.76 26.62
N MET A 13 -23.50 0.77 26.89
CA MET A 13 -23.88 -0.27 25.95
C MET A 13 -25.39 -0.38 25.87
N SER A 14 -25.91 -0.50 24.65
CA SER A 14 -27.32 -0.75 24.42
C SER A 14 -27.48 -1.85 23.39
N LEU A 15 -28.31 -2.85 23.71
CA LEU A 15 -28.61 -3.97 22.83
C LEU A 15 -30.14 -4.09 22.70
N LYS A 16 -30.60 -4.20 21.45
CA LYS A 16 -31.98 -4.50 21.12
C LYS A 16 -32.06 -5.82 20.37
N ALA A 17 -32.43 -6.85 21.09
CA ALA A 17 -32.57 -8.18 20.52
C ALA A 17 -33.92 -8.33 19.81
N HIS A 18 -33.94 -9.01 18.67
CA HIS A 18 -35.14 -9.48 18.01
C HIS A 18 -35.48 -10.91 18.45
N GLY A 19 -34.48 -11.74 18.73
CA GLY A 19 -34.66 -13.09 19.22
C GLY A 19 -33.34 -13.78 19.57
N ILE A 20 -33.39 -14.65 20.56
CA ILE A 20 -32.30 -15.53 20.96
C ILE A 20 -32.83 -16.95 20.92
N ASP A 21 -32.30 -17.77 20.04
CA ASP A 21 -32.60 -19.19 19.95
C ASP A 21 -31.43 -20.00 20.50
N LEU A 22 -31.57 -20.41 21.76
CA LEU A 22 -30.53 -21.16 22.48
C LEU A 22 -30.34 -22.58 21.89
N SER A 23 -31.40 -23.16 21.35
CA SER A 23 -31.34 -24.53 20.80
C SER A 23 -30.59 -24.58 19.47
N ARG A 24 -30.59 -23.49 18.70
CA ARG A 24 -29.87 -23.33 17.45
C ARG A 24 -28.62 -22.45 17.58
N GLU A 25 -28.30 -22.03 18.78
CA GLU A 25 -27.18 -21.12 19.05
C GLU A 25 -27.17 -19.87 18.13
N HIS A 26 -28.35 -19.24 18.02
CA HIS A 26 -28.55 -18.14 17.09
C HIS A 26 -29.09 -16.90 17.79
N VAL A 27 -28.39 -15.78 17.61
CA VAL A 27 -28.78 -14.46 18.12
C VAL A 27 -29.11 -13.52 16.97
N LYS A 28 -30.26 -12.86 17.06
CA LYS A 28 -30.66 -11.78 16.14
C LYS A 28 -30.79 -10.49 16.90
N LEU A 29 -29.95 -9.52 16.56
CA LEU A 29 -29.92 -8.18 17.14
C LEU A 29 -30.32 -7.15 16.10
N ASN A 30 -31.30 -6.30 16.43
CA ASN A 30 -31.67 -5.20 15.55
C ASN A 30 -30.70 -4.03 15.67
N ASP A 31 -30.39 -3.65 16.91
CA ASP A 31 -29.48 -2.55 17.19
C ASP A 31 -28.50 -2.96 18.31
N ALA A 32 -27.25 -2.60 18.11
CA ALA A 32 -26.23 -2.59 19.13
C ALA A 32 -25.54 -1.22 19.10
N MET A 33 -25.31 -0.63 20.25
CA MET A 33 -24.58 0.62 20.40
C MET A 33 -23.55 0.47 21.51
N LEU A 34 -22.35 0.95 21.25
CA LEU A 34 -21.28 1.08 22.20
C LEU A 34 -20.78 2.52 22.18
N SER A 35 -20.74 3.17 23.34
CA SER A 35 -20.25 4.54 23.47
C SER A 35 -19.24 4.64 24.61
N ASP A 36 -18.26 5.52 24.41
CA ASP A 36 -17.24 5.84 25.40
C ASP A 36 -16.54 4.58 25.93
N ALA A 37 -16.19 3.71 24.99
CA ALA A 37 -15.55 2.44 25.27
C ALA A 37 -14.05 2.47 24.91
N ASP A 38 -13.23 1.89 25.77
CA ASP A 38 -11.81 1.62 25.48
C ASP A 38 -11.56 0.13 25.77
N ILE A 39 -11.35 -0.63 24.69
CA ILE A 39 -11.24 -2.09 24.73
C ILE A 39 -9.84 -2.48 24.24
N ILE A 40 -9.17 -3.31 25.01
CA ILE A 40 -7.87 -3.88 24.69
C ILE A 40 -8.03 -5.38 24.59
N VAL A 41 -7.62 -5.95 23.45
CA VAL A 41 -7.56 -7.38 23.18
C VAL A 41 -6.11 -7.77 23.12
N GLU A 42 -5.67 -8.62 24.01
CA GLU A 42 -4.33 -9.19 24.02
C GLU A 42 -4.41 -10.65 23.59
N LEU A 43 -3.69 -10.99 22.54
CA LEU A 43 -3.53 -12.36 22.07
C LEU A 43 -2.25 -12.94 22.68
N SER A 44 -2.27 -14.20 23.09
CA SER A 44 -1.12 -14.90 23.68
C SER A 44 -0.78 -16.13 22.86
N ASP A 45 0.51 -16.43 22.71
CA ASP A 45 1.04 -17.64 22.11
C ASP A 45 1.53 -18.67 23.15
N THR A 46 1.34 -18.37 24.46
CA THR A 46 1.80 -19.24 25.56
C THR A 46 1.08 -20.57 25.62
N VAL A 47 -0.05 -20.70 24.95
CA VAL A 47 -0.79 -21.97 24.81
C VAL A 47 -0.67 -22.41 23.35
N PRO A 48 -0.28 -23.67 23.08
CA PRO A 48 -0.28 -24.19 21.71
C PRO A 48 -1.64 -23.95 21.06
N PRO A 49 -1.69 -23.62 19.76
CA PRO A 49 -2.97 -23.44 19.08
C PRO A 49 -3.81 -24.67 19.29
N ASP A 50 -4.98 -24.50 19.91
CA ASP A 50 -5.94 -25.58 20.06
C ASP A 50 -6.38 -26.02 18.66
N THR A 51 -5.92 -27.18 18.26
CA THR A 51 -6.26 -27.80 16.97
C THR A 51 -7.61 -28.50 17.03
N THR A 52 -8.27 -28.52 18.19
CA THR A 52 -9.66 -29.04 18.28
C THR A 52 -10.59 -28.09 17.54
N PRO A 53 -11.53 -28.61 16.75
CA PRO A 53 -12.55 -27.77 16.12
C PRO A 53 -13.28 -26.96 17.20
N SER A 54 -13.46 -25.67 16.95
CA SER A 54 -14.25 -24.84 17.86
C SER A 54 -15.65 -25.45 18.03
N GLU A 55 -16.05 -25.78 19.26
CA GLU A 55 -17.41 -26.21 19.57
C GLU A 55 -18.40 -25.01 19.65
N ASN A 56 -17.94 -23.84 19.29
CA ASN A 56 -18.76 -22.63 19.33
C ASN A 56 -19.56 -22.47 18.06
N PHE A 57 -20.79 -22.96 18.05
CA PHE A 57 -21.71 -22.95 16.91
C PHE A 57 -22.55 -21.67 16.78
N TRP A 58 -22.32 -20.69 17.64
CA TRP A 58 -23.10 -19.44 17.67
C TRP A 58 -23.04 -18.67 16.34
N LYS A 59 -24.23 -18.26 15.91
CA LYS A 59 -24.43 -17.38 14.76
C LYS A 59 -25.09 -16.09 15.23
N ILE A 60 -24.56 -14.98 14.79
CA ILE A 60 -25.04 -13.66 15.21
C ILE A 60 -25.41 -12.86 13.96
N ASN A 61 -26.68 -12.50 13.83
CA ASN A 61 -27.14 -11.49 12.90
C ASN A 61 -27.29 -10.16 13.63
N LEU A 62 -26.72 -9.11 13.06
CA LEU A 62 -26.77 -7.77 13.63
C LEU A 62 -27.14 -6.78 12.53
N ASP A 63 -28.35 -6.21 12.62
CA ASP A 63 -28.84 -5.28 11.60
C ASP A 63 -28.04 -3.98 11.63
N ARG A 64 -27.69 -3.49 12.84
CA ARG A 64 -27.00 -2.22 13.02
C ARG A 64 -26.14 -2.20 14.27
N LEU A 65 -24.85 -1.87 14.08
CA LEU A 65 -23.87 -1.60 15.12
C LEU A 65 -23.41 -0.14 15.04
N LYS A 66 -23.54 0.58 16.13
CA LYS A 66 -23.03 1.95 16.27
C LYS A 66 -21.90 1.99 17.29
N LEU A 67 -20.80 2.61 16.92
CA LEU A 67 -19.69 2.93 17.81
C LEU A 67 -19.58 4.45 17.91
N ARG A 68 -19.45 4.97 19.13
CA ARG A 68 -19.26 6.41 19.39
C ARG A 68 -18.15 6.59 20.41
N ASN A 69 -17.24 7.54 20.16
CA ASN A 69 -16.14 7.88 21.05
C ASN A 69 -15.44 6.63 21.63
N SER A 70 -15.20 5.63 20.80
CA SER A 70 -14.73 4.33 21.27
C SER A 70 -13.36 4.00 20.66
N ALA A 71 -12.54 3.28 21.41
CA ALA A 71 -11.26 2.80 20.97
C ALA A 71 -11.17 1.28 21.12
N LEU A 72 -10.50 0.65 20.17
CA LEU A 72 -10.17 -0.77 20.19
C LEU A 72 -8.67 -0.93 19.90
N ALA A 73 -7.95 -1.55 20.82
CA ALA A 73 -6.57 -1.94 20.63
C ALA A 73 -6.46 -3.47 20.56
N VAL A 74 -5.67 -3.98 19.65
CA VAL A 74 -5.34 -5.40 19.51
C VAL A 74 -3.84 -5.54 19.57
N HIS A 75 -3.34 -6.34 20.51
CA HIS A 75 -1.93 -6.69 20.66
C HIS A 75 -1.72 -8.16 20.31
N MET A 76 -0.85 -8.40 19.34
CA MET A 76 -0.43 -9.75 18.96
C MET A 76 0.59 -10.30 19.95
N PRO A 77 0.81 -11.63 19.99
CA PRO A 77 1.73 -12.26 20.93
C PRO A 77 3.13 -11.65 20.87
N GLY A 78 3.75 -11.52 22.04
CA GLY A 78 5.10 -10.98 22.17
C GLY A 78 5.25 -9.52 21.70
N ASP A 79 4.15 -8.75 21.67
CA ASP A 79 4.12 -7.37 21.17
C ASP A 79 4.67 -7.19 19.75
N THR A 80 4.63 -8.26 18.95
CA THR A 80 5.14 -8.23 17.57
C THR A 80 4.36 -7.26 16.68
N LEU A 81 3.03 -7.17 16.90
CA LEU A 81 2.15 -6.29 16.17
C LEU A 81 1.11 -5.67 17.10
N SER A 82 0.91 -4.39 16.99
CA SER A 82 -0.20 -3.70 17.64
C SER A 82 -1.02 -2.87 16.66
N VAL A 83 -2.34 -2.95 16.82
CA VAL A 83 -3.30 -2.15 16.04
C VAL A 83 -4.22 -1.44 17.02
N LYS A 84 -4.28 -0.12 16.95
CA LYS A 84 -5.24 0.68 17.72
C LYS A 84 -6.12 1.48 16.77
N THR A 85 -7.43 1.35 16.94
CA THR A 85 -8.44 2.10 16.19
C THR A 85 -9.20 3.02 17.12
N ILE A 86 -9.51 4.22 16.66
CA ILE A 86 -10.31 5.22 17.39
C ILE A 86 -11.51 5.57 16.51
N PHE A 87 -12.70 5.39 17.03
CA PHE A 87 -13.96 5.68 16.35
C PHE A 87 -14.61 6.91 16.99
N THR A 88 -14.66 8.03 16.26
CA THR A 88 -15.53 9.15 16.69
C THR A 88 -16.98 8.75 16.46
N ASN A 89 -17.31 8.32 15.24
CA ASN A 89 -18.56 7.70 14.88
C ASN A 89 -18.31 6.56 13.89
N ALA A 90 -18.87 5.39 14.13
CA ALA A 90 -18.87 4.32 13.15
C ALA A 90 -20.22 3.61 13.15
N LEU A 91 -20.66 3.22 11.97
CA LEU A 91 -21.89 2.49 11.72
C LEU A 91 -21.57 1.28 10.83
N ALA A 92 -21.88 0.09 11.32
CA ALA A 92 -21.89 -1.12 10.53
C ALA A 92 -23.32 -1.62 10.39
N THR A 93 -23.71 -2.07 9.20
CA THR A 93 -25.05 -2.59 8.96
C THR A 93 -25.04 -3.92 8.28
N GLN A 94 -26.03 -4.75 8.61
CA GLN A 94 -26.20 -6.09 8.09
C GLN A 94 -24.94 -6.94 8.27
N ALA A 95 -24.53 -7.07 9.53
CA ALA A 95 -23.43 -7.92 9.93
C ALA A 95 -23.93 -9.35 10.21
N TYR A 96 -23.12 -10.32 9.84
CA TYR A 96 -23.33 -11.73 10.15
C TYR A 96 -22.03 -12.36 10.59
N PHE A 97 -22.07 -13.04 11.72
CA PHE A 97 -20.94 -13.75 12.29
C PHE A 97 -21.32 -15.22 12.51
N ASP A 98 -20.53 -16.12 11.97
CA ASP A 98 -20.61 -17.55 12.21
C ASP A 98 -19.30 -17.96 12.92
N LEU A 99 -19.39 -18.14 14.23
CA LEU A 99 -18.19 -18.35 15.07
C LEU A 99 -17.55 -19.72 14.82
N TYR A 100 -18.35 -20.71 14.46
CA TYR A 100 -17.85 -22.03 14.10
C TYR A 100 -17.01 -22.01 12.81
N LYS A 101 -17.48 -21.28 11.80
CA LYS A 101 -16.78 -21.16 10.52
C LYS A 101 -15.70 -20.10 10.51
N GLY A 102 -15.59 -19.27 11.55
CA GLY A 102 -14.75 -18.07 11.53
C GLY A 102 -15.13 -17.10 10.42
N LEU A 103 -16.45 -17.07 10.06
CA LEU A 103 -16.96 -16.23 8.99
C LEU A 103 -17.57 -14.95 9.56
N TYR A 104 -17.05 -13.81 9.08
CA TYR A 104 -17.51 -12.48 9.47
C TYR A 104 -17.82 -11.68 8.21
N THR A 105 -19.04 -11.21 8.10
CA THR A 105 -19.47 -10.36 6.98
C THR A 105 -20.15 -9.10 7.47
N VAL A 106 -19.90 -7.99 6.79
CA VAL A 106 -20.61 -6.73 7.01
C VAL A 106 -20.94 -6.12 5.65
N ARG A 107 -22.19 -5.75 5.45
CA ARG A 107 -22.61 -5.23 4.15
C ARG A 107 -22.21 -3.79 3.92
N HIS A 108 -22.36 -2.93 4.92
CA HIS A 108 -21.96 -1.53 4.84
C HIS A 108 -21.23 -1.10 6.11
N ILE A 109 -20.16 -0.36 5.91
CA ILE A 109 -19.37 0.27 6.96
C ILE A 109 -19.27 1.76 6.62
N ASP A 110 -19.64 2.59 7.59
CA ASP A 110 -19.47 4.03 7.56
C ASP A 110 -18.71 4.44 8.83
N TRP A 111 -17.44 4.78 8.69
CA TRP A 111 -16.58 5.24 9.78
C TRP A 111 -16.25 6.70 9.52
N ASP A 112 -16.76 7.59 10.35
CA ASP A 112 -16.60 9.03 10.22
C ASP A 112 -15.88 9.61 11.43
N GLY A 113 -14.64 10.03 11.18
CA GLY A 113 -13.74 10.59 12.19
C GLY A 113 -13.09 9.55 13.09
N GLY A 114 -11.86 9.83 13.42
CA GLY A 114 -11.03 9.01 14.30
C GLY A 114 -9.65 8.76 13.74
N GLY A 115 -9.09 7.62 14.06
CA GLY A 115 -7.73 7.27 13.65
C GLY A 115 -7.43 5.80 13.71
N LEU A 116 -6.30 5.45 13.11
CA LEU A 116 -5.73 4.11 13.15
C LEU A 116 -4.23 4.21 13.39
N ARG A 117 -3.75 3.45 14.34
CA ARG A 117 -2.33 3.22 14.58
C ARG A 117 -2.02 1.75 14.33
N TYR A 118 -1.01 1.50 13.53
CA TYR A 118 -0.49 0.18 13.20
C TYR A 118 1.02 0.20 13.44
N ASP A 119 1.52 -0.68 14.30
CA ASP A 119 2.94 -0.78 14.63
C ASP A 119 3.40 -2.25 14.56
N GLN A 120 4.41 -2.51 13.75
CA GLN A 120 5.25 -3.71 13.82
C GLN A 120 6.42 -3.41 14.75
N ASN A 121 6.29 -3.77 16.02
CA ASN A 121 7.17 -3.32 17.09
C ASN A 121 8.63 -3.81 16.96
N TYR A 122 8.88 -4.88 16.19
CA TYR A 122 10.22 -5.43 15.95
C TYR A 122 10.97 -4.72 14.79
N GLU A 123 10.29 -3.91 13.99
CA GLU A 123 10.88 -3.18 12.89
C GLU A 123 11.33 -1.78 13.32
N PRO A 124 12.51 -1.30 12.90
CA PRO A 124 12.92 0.06 13.19
C PRO A 124 12.12 1.08 12.40
N ALA A 125 11.72 2.17 13.04
CA ALA A 125 11.02 3.26 12.39
C ALA A 125 11.90 3.94 11.33
N VAL A 126 11.33 4.20 10.14
CA VAL A 126 12.02 4.84 9.03
C VAL A 126 11.45 6.23 8.74
N ARG A 127 12.27 7.08 8.11
CA ARG A 127 11.85 8.41 7.71
C ARG A 127 11.02 8.36 6.42
N GLY A 128 10.03 9.23 6.29
CA GLY A 128 9.11 9.26 5.15
C GLY A 128 7.90 8.39 5.39
N PHE A 129 7.36 7.78 4.35
CA PHE A 129 6.25 6.86 4.50
C PHE A 129 6.75 5.52 5.05
N ASP A 130 6.26 5.17 6.24
CA ASP A 130 6.68 3.99 7.00
C ASP A 130 5.50 3.03 7.11
N TYR A 131 5.48 2.00 6.27
CA TYR A 131 4.39 1.03 6.23
C TYR A 131 4.36 0.07 7.43
N ASN A 132 5.46 -0.03 8.18
CA ASN A 132 5.52 -0.81 9.41
C ASN A 132 4.99 -0.04 10.62
N HIS A 133 4.93 1.29 10.54
CA HIS A 133 4.48 2.16 11.63
C HIS A 133 3.55 3.25 11.07
N LEU A 134 2.29 2.89 10.83
CA LEU A 134 1.29 3.82 10.30
C LEU A 134 0.56 4.54 11.44
N LEU A 135 0.37 5.84 11.28
CA LEU A 135 -0.52 6.64 12.11
C LEU A 135 -1.44 7.47 11.22
N LEU A 136 -2.68 7.02 11.11
CA LEU A 136 -3.72 7.68 10.33
C LEU A 136 -4.59 8.53 11.25
N ALA A 137 -4.74 9.80 10.93
CA ALA A 137 -5.60 10.75 11.61
C ALA A 137 -6.69 11.27 10.66
N ALA A 138 -7.76 11.81 11.22
CA ALA A 138 -8.93 12.30 10.48
C ALA A 138 -9.46 11.22 9.49
N LEU A 139 -9.47 9.97 9.96
CA LEU A 139 -9.85 8.83 9.17
C LEU A 139 -11.36 8.80 8.94
N SER A 140 -11.76 8.72 7.67
CA SER A 140 -13.13 8.47 7.25
C SER A 140 -13.13 7.36 6.20
N ILE A 141 -13.94 6.31 6.41
CA ILE A 141 -14.04 5.16 5.52
C ILE A 141 -15.50 4.84 5.24
N LYS A 142 -15.86 4.76 3.96
CA LYS A 142 -17.12 4.17 3.49
C LYS A 142 -16.80 2.92 2.70
N ALA A 143 -17.26 1.79 3.18
CA ALA A 143 -16.99 0.50 2.57
C ALA A 143 -18.25 -0.36 2.46
N ASP A 144 -18.23 -1.27 1.50
CA ASP A 144 -19.27 -2.26 1.25
C ASP A 144 -18.66 -3.65 1.18
N SER A 145 -19.46 -4.66 1.54
CA SER A 145 -19.11 -6.07 1.30
C SER A 145 -17.80 -6.51 2.01
N PHE A 146 -17.63 -6.12 3.28
CA PHE A 146 -16.58 -6.75 4.08
C PHE A 146 -16.88 -8.24 4.27
N TYR A 147 -15.88 -9.06 3.97
CA TYR A 147 -15.89 -10.50 4.17
C TYR A 147 -14.56 -10.92 4.78
N TYR A 148 -14.61 -11.71 5.83
CA TYR A 148 -13.46 -12.40 6.41
C TYR A 148 -13.82 -13.85 6.70
N CYS A 149 -13.00 -14.78 6.25
CA CYS A 149 -13.09 -16.19 6.61
C CYS A 149 -11.75 -16.88 6.34
N ASN A 150 -11.24 -17.63 7.32
CA ASN A 150 -10.01 -18.42 7.18
C ASN A 150 -8.86 -17.63 6.53
N SER A 151 -8.49 -16.51 7.12
CA SER A 151 -7.44 -15.59 6.63
C SER A 151 -7.74 -14.91 5.29
N ARG A 152 -8.89 -15.19 4.66
CA ARG A 152 -9.31 -14.48 3.46
C ARG A 152 -10.09 -13.23 3.83
N ILE A 153 -9.60 -12.10 3.34
CA ILE A 153 -10.25 -10.79 3.46
C ILE A 153 -10.70 -10.34 2.07
N ASP A 154 -11.91 -9.82 1.98
CA ASP A 154 -12.41 -9.12 0.79
C ASP A 154 -13.17 -7.89 1.24
N LEU A 155 -12.72 -6.71 0.82
CA LEU A 155 -13.28 -5.43 1.22
C LEU A 155 -13.39 -4.50 0.01
N LYS A 156 -14.57 -3.96 -0.22
CA LYS A 156 -14.81 -2.94 -1.23
C LYS A 156 -14.90 -1.56 -0.57
N VAL A 157 -13.86 -0.75 -0.75
CA VAL A 157 -13.82 0.63 -0.28
C VAL A 157 -14.46 1.54 -1.32
N ARG A 158 -15.55 2.22 -0.97
CA ARG A 158 -16.18 3.26 -1.80
C ARG A 158 -15.43 4.57 -1.71
N GLN A 159 -14.96 4.89 -0.52
CA GLN A 159 -14.17 6.09 -0.24
C GLN A 159 -13.44 5.92 1.08
N ALA A 160 -12.16 6.27 1.09
CA ALA A 160 -11.43 6.51 2.33
C ALA A 160 -10.63 7.80 2.20
N MET A 161 -10.55 8.54 3.30
CA MET A 161 -9.80 9.79 3.45
C MET A 161 -9.05 9.74 4.76
N PHE A 162 -7.81 10.22 4.78
CA PHE A 162 -7.00 10.28 6.00
C PHE A 162 -5.77 11.16 5.83
N ARG A 163 -5.13 11.46 6.94
CA ARG A 163 -3.80 12.06 7.00
C ARG A 163 -2.86 11.10 7.70
N GLU A 164 -1.72 10.81 7.09
CA GLU A 164 -0.70 9.95 7.66
C GLU A 164 0.44 10.78 8.26
N LYS A 165 1.09 10.28 9.33
CA LYS A 165 2.12 11.00 10.11
C LYS A 165 3.27 11.56 9.28
N SER A 166 3.62 10.94 8.14
CA SER A 166 4.68 11.40 7.23
C SER A 166 4.33 12.69 6.48
N GLY A 167 3.07 13.14 6.56
CA GLY A 167 2.54 14.28 5.83
C GLY A 167 1.76 13.89 4.57
N LEU A 168 1.55 12.59 4.31
CA LEU A 168 0.68 12.14 3.24
C LEU A 168 -0.77 12.50 3.57
N VAL A 169 -1.43 13.20 2.66
CA VAL A 169 -2.86 13.54 2.75
C VAL A 169 -3.59 12.77 1.66
N VAL A 170 -4.48 11.87 2.02
CA VAL A 170 -5.30 11.11 1.07
C VAL A 170 -6.68 11.72 1.02
N ASP A 171 -7.01 12.35 -0.11
CA ASP A 171 -8.33 12.95 -0.35
C ASP A 171 -9.36 11.91 -0.78
N SER A 172 -8.93 10.88 -1.49
CA SER A 172 -9.77 9.78 -1.89
C SER A 172 -8.96 8.52 -2.18
N LEU A 173 -9.35 7.44 -1.56
CA LEU A 173 -8.93 6.09 -1.89
C LEU A 173 -10.18 5.24 -2.14
N ARG A 174 -10.25 4.56 -3.27
CA ARG A 174 -11.36 3.67 -3.66
C ARG A 174 -10.80 2.42 -4.32
N GLY A 175 -11.49 1.32 -4.15
CA GLY A 175 -11.14 0.09 -4.82
C GLY A 175 -11.52 -1.13 -4.02
N ARG A 176 -11.21 -2.28 -4.55
CA ARG A 176 -11.37 -3.56 -3.87
C ARG A 176 -10.03 -4.03 -3.34
N PHE A 177 -10.01 -4.44 -2.11
CA PHE A 177 -8.90 -5.07 -1.42
C PHE A 177 -9.23 -6.54 -1.19
N MET A 178 -8.39 -7.42 -1.66
CA MET A 178 -8.53 -8.85 -1.47
C MET A 178 -7.19 -9.39 -0.96
N MET A 179 -7.23 -10.17 0.10
CA MET A 179 -6.04 -10.80 0.67
C MET A 179 -6.38 -12.20 1.19
N ASP A 180 -5.47 -13.12 1.04
CA ASP A 180 -5.48 -14.41 1.73
C ASP A 180 -4.09 -14.69 2.32
N SER A 181 -3.84 -15.91 2.80
CA SER A 181 -2.55 -16.30 3.38
C SER A 181 -1.37 -16.27 2.41
N LEU A 182 -1.61 -16.17 1.11
CA LEU A 182 -0.58 -16.25 0.07
C LEU A 182 -0.50 -14.98 -0.78
N LYS A 183 -1.62 -14.28 -0.98
CA LYS A 183 -1.74 -13.23 -2.01
C LYS A 183 -2.47 -11.99 -1.51
N LEU A 184 -2.04 -10.86 -2.03
CA LEU A 184 -2.74 -9.58 -1.98
C LEU A 184 -3.14 -9.15 -3.39
N ALA A 185 -4.37 -8.72 -3.59
CA ALA A 185 -4.85 -8.18 -4.85
C ALA A 185 -5.63 -6.87 -4.66
N LEU A 186 -5.34 -5.90 -5.52
CA LEU A 186 -5.99 -4.60 -5.65
C LEU A 186 -6.43 -4.42 -7.11
N PRO A 187 -7.55 -5.02 -7.54
CA PRO A 187 -7.90 -5.08 -8.96
C PRO A 187 -8.29 -3.74 -9.58
N ASP A 188 -8.66 -2.74 -8.79
CA ASP A 188 -9.18 -1.45 -9.27
C ASP A 188 -8.89 -0.28 -8.33
N LEU A 189 -7.69 -0.23 -7.75
CA LEU A 189 -7.33 0.85 -6.83
C LEU A 189 -7.28 2.21 -7.55
N LYS A 190 -7.97 3.21 -6.97
CA LYS A 190 -7.89 4.62 -7.34
C LYS A 190 -7.51 5.42 -6.11
N PHE A 191 -6.48 6.23 -6.25
CA PHE A 191 -5.88 6.97 -5.16
C PHE A 191 -5.68 8.43 -5.60
N SER A 192 -6.05 9.38 -4.76
CA SER A 192 -5.79 10.80 -4.98
C SER A 192 -5.34 11.50 -3.71
N THR A 193 -4.41 12.42 -3.90
CA THR A 193 -3.92 13.41 -2.94
C THR A 193 -4.07 14.80 -3.56
N PRO A 194 -3.77 15.89 -2.86
CA PRO A 194 -3.72 17.22 -3.45
C PRO A 194 -2.77 17.34 -4.65
N GLY A 195 -1.73 16.51 -4.71
CA GLY A 195 -0.69 16.54 -5.76
C GLY A 195 -0.69 15.35 -6.71
N SER A 196 -1.42 14.27 -6.41
CA SER A 196 -1.33 13.02 -7.17
C SER A 196 -2.70 12.46 -7.52
N GLN A 197 -2.75 11.78 -8.68
CA GLN A 197 -3.90 10.96 -9.09
C GLN A 197 -3.37 9.68 -9.74
N VAL A 198 -3.66 8.54 -9.13
CA VAL A 198 -3.15 7.25 -9.58
C VAL A 198 -4.29 6.23 -9.67
N ARG A 199 -4.27 5.46 -10.74
CA ARG A 199 -5.07 4.23 -10.89
C ARG A 199 -4.09 3.07 -10.98
N MET A 200 -4.36 2.02 -10.24
CA MET A 200 -3.46 0.87 -10.18
C MET A 200 -4.28 -0.42 -10.11
N LYS A 201 -3.80 -1.42 -10.85
CA LYS A 201 -4.15 -2.81 -10.63
C LYS A 201 -2.92 -3.50 -10.10
N MET A 202 -3.04 -4.27 -9.04
CA MET A 202 -1.92 -5.00 -8.44
C MET A 202 -2.38 -6.38 -8.01
N ALA A 203 -1.53 -7.36 -8.25
CA ALA A 203 -1.60 -8.67 -7.63
C ALA A 203 -0.19 -9.05 -7.18
N MET A 204 -0.06 -9.52 -5.95
CA MET A 204 1.23 -9.78 -5.35
C MET A 204 1.15 -11.02 -4.45
N ASP A 205 2.13 -11.91 -4.59
CA ASP A 205 2.37 -12.95 -3.59
C ASP A 205 2.95 -12.28 -2.32
N LEU A 206 2.53 -12.68 -1.12
CA LEU A 206 2.98 -12.04 0.13
C LEU A 206 4.49 -12.14 0.35
N ASN A 207 5.13 -13.14 -0.25
CA ASN A 207 6.57 -13.32 -0.28
C ASN A 207 7.26 -12.67 -1.50
N ALA A 208 6.62 -11.74 -2.22
CA ALA A 208 7.20 -11.12 -3.43
C ALA A 208 8.52 -10.38 -3.16
N PHE A 209 8.75 -9.97 -1.93
CA PHE A 209 9.98 -9.28 -1.48
C PHE A 209 10.92 -10.18 -0.68
N ASP A 210 10.67 -11.49 -0.61
CA ASP A 210 11.56 -12.45 0.02
C ASP A 210 12.85 -12.61 -0.81
N ASP A 211 14.00 -12.64 -0.13
CA ASP A 211 15.31 -12.75 -0.80
C ASP A 211 15.60 -14.18 -1.27
N ILE A 212 15.05 -15.20 -0.62
CA ILE A 212 15.36 -16.62 -0.86
C ILE A 212 14.41 -17.23 -1.90
N ARG A 213 13.11 -17.01 -1.70
CA ARG A 213 12.04 -17.55 -2.55
C ARG A 213 11.02 -16.46 -2.89
N PRO A 214 11.43 -15.44 -3.66
CA PRO A 214 10.54 -14.34 -3.97
C PRO A 214 9.37 -14.81 -4.83
N GLY A 215 8.17 -14.44 -4.39
CA GLY A 215 6.95 -14.54 -5.17
C GLY A 215 6.89 -13.54 -6.31
N ILE A 216 5.74 -13.39 -6.91
CA ILE A 216 5.53 -12.52 -8.08
C ILE A 216 4.69 -11.31 -7.67
N LEU A 217 5.12 -10.13 -8.11
CA LEU A 217 4.36 -8.90 -8.16
C LEU A 217 3.95 -8.62 -9.61
N GLU A 218 2.67 -8.42 -9.85
CA GLU A 218 2.13 -7.88 -11.09
C GLU A 218 1.46 -6.54 -10.81
N THR A 219 1.81 -5.52 -11.56
CA THR A 219 1.15 -4.22 -11.43
C THR A 219 0.99 -3.52 -12.76
N GLU A 220 -0.13 -2.87 -12.92
CA GLU A 220 -0.44 -1.92 -13.99
C GLU A 220 -0.75 -0.58 -13.34
N VAL A 221 0.02 0.44 -13.67
CA VAL A 221 -0.10 1.77 -13.07
C VAL A 221 -0.34 2.83 -14.14
N HIS A 222 -1.27 3.74 -13.86
CA HIS A 222 -1.57 4.91 -14.68
C HIS A 222 -1.82 6.09 -13.78
N GLY A 223 -1.07 7.16 -13.93
CA GLY A 223 -1.32 8.34 -13.12
C GLY A 223 -0.24 9.40 -13.17
N ALA A 224 -0.46 10.40 -12.36
CA ALA A 224 0.49 11.47 -12.12
C ALA A 224 0.76 11.56 -10.62
N ILE A 225 2.02 11.60 -10.24
CA ILE A 225 2.49 11.62 -8.84
C ILE A 225 3.16 12.97 -8.60
N GLY A 226 2.61 13.74 -7.68
CA GLY A 226 3.17 15.02 -7.26
C GLY A 226 4.52 14.86 -6.59
N ARG A 227 5.37 15.90 -6.69
CA ARG A 227 6.72 15.87 -6.10
C ARG A 227 6.71 15.55 -4.62
N GLN A 228 5.77 16.11 -3.86
CA GLN A 228 5.68 15.88 -2.41
C GLN A 228 5.46 14.40 -2.10
N ASP A 229 4.47 13.78 -2.73
CA ASP A 229 4.14 12.38 -2.51
C ASP A 229 5.26 11.46 -3.01
N LEU A 230 5.84 11.78 -4.18
CA LEU A 230 6.99 11.04 -4.70
C LEU A 230 8.14 11.01 -3.69
N MET A 231 8.46 12.16 -3.06
CA MET A 231 9.53 12.25 -2.08
C MET A 231 9.21 11.52 -0.76
N LEU A 232 7.94 11.40 -0.39
CA LEU A 232 7.54 10.59 0.76
C LEU A 232 7.81 9.09 0.53
N PHE A 233 7.51 8.59 -0.67
CA PHE A 233 7.65 7.15 -0.98
C PHE A 233 9.07 6.74 -1.36
N ILE A 234 9.77 7.54 -2.17
CA ILE A 234 11.08 7.15 -2.71
C ILE A 234 12.22 8.10 -2.33
N GLY A 235 11.94 9.18 -1.59
CA GLY A 235 12.93 10.21 -1.28
C GLY A 235 14.17 9.68 -0.53
N ASN A 236 14.00 8.63 0.28
CA ASN A 236 15.10 7.99 0.99
C ASN A 236 15.99 7.13 0.08
N ALA A 237 15.42 6.59 -1.01
CA ALA A 237 16.16 5.82 -2.00
C ALA A 237 16.88 6.70 -3.04
N LEU A 238 16.54 7.99 -3.12
CA LEU A 238 17.15 8.93 -4.04
C LEU A 238 18.41 9.57 -3.44
N PRO A 239 19.46 9.81 -4.25
CA PRO A 239 20.56 10.65 -3.83
C PRO A 239 20.06 12.03 -3.39
N ARG A 240 20.57 12.54 -2.28
CA ARG A 240 20.13 13.83 -1.67
C ARG A 240 20.19 15.00 -2.67
N ALA A 241 21.19 15.01 -3.54
CA ALA A 241 21.34 16.02 -4.59
C ALA A 241 20.16 15.99 -5.56
N LEU A 242 19.75 14.79 -6.01
CA LEU A 242 18.62 14.60 -6.91
C LEU A 242 17.28 14.98 -6.25
N ALA A 243 17.07 14.55 -5.02
CA ALA A 243 15.85 14.88 -4.28
C ALA A 243 15.65 16.40 -4.13
N ARG A 244 16.75 17.17 -3.95
CA ARG A 244 16.73 18.64 -3.85
C ARG A 244 16.40 19.32 -5.18
N THR A 245 16.97 18.82 -6.27
CA THR A 245 16.86 19.42 -7.62
C THR A 245 15.69 18.88 -8.42
N TRP A 246 14.95 17.91 -7.88
CA TRP A 246 13.79 17.32 -8.56
C TRP A 246 12.78 18.39 -8.95
N PRO A 247 12.35 18.47 -10.22
CA PRO A 247 11.39 19.44 -10.70
C PRO A 247 10.04 19.40 -9.95
N ARG A 248 9.34 20.52 -9.94
CA ARG A 248 8.06 20.64 -9.21
C ARG A 248 6.88 19.99 -9.94
N TYR A 249 7.06 19.64 -11.21
CA TYR A 249 5.99 19.02 -12.01
C TYR A 249 5.68 17.61 -11.53
N PRO A 250 4.41 17.17 -11.61
CA PRO A 250 4.08 15.77 -11.30
C PRO A 250 4.74 14.81 -12.32
N LEU A 251 5.22 13.70 -11.80
CA LEU A 251 5.73 12.60 -12.61
C LEU A 251 4.54 11.79 -13.13
N VAL A 252 4.34 11.77 -14.44
CA VAL A 252 3.37 10.89 -15.08
C VAL A 252 4.00 9.51 -15.27
N VAL A 253 3.30 8.48 -14.78
CA VAL A 253 3.72 7.08 -14.83
C VAL A 253 2.63 6.27 -15.49
N ASN A 254 2.98 5.51 -16.54
CA ASN A 254 2.09 4.57 -17.19
C ASN A 254 2.87 3.31 -17.55
N GLY A 255 2.31 2.12 -17.33
CA GLY A 255 2.95 0.89 -17.75
C GLY A 255 2.61 -0.29 -16.89
N LYS A 256 3.22 -1.42 -17.25
CA LYS A 256 3.04 -2.70 -16.56
C LYS A 256 4.39 -3.21 -16.10
N MET A 257 4.38 -3.82 -14.93
CA MET A 257 5.55 -4.49 -14.35
C MET A 257 5.14 -5.86 -13.84
N ARG A 258 5.98 -6.88 -14.09
CA ARG A 258 5.75 -8.23 -13.61
C ARG A 258 7.07 -8.89 -13.21
N GLY A 259 7.12 -9.45 -12.03
CA GLY A 259 8.30 -10.15 -11.52
C GLY A 259 8.51 -9.91 -10.05
N ASN A 260 9.76 -9.85 -9.64
CA ASN A 260 10.19 -9.59 -8.26
C ASN A 260 11.52 -8.82 -8.24
N LEU A 261 12.12 -8.62 -7.07
CA LEU A 261 13.38 -7.89 -6.94
C LEU A 261 14.57 -8.60 -7.61
N GLN A 262 14.49 -9.93 -7.79
CA GLN A 262 15.52 -10.69 -8.53
C GLN A 262 15.39 -10.50 -10.05
N LYS A 263 14.16 -10.38 -10.58
CA LYS A 263 13.92 -10.09 -11.99
C LYS A 263 12.54 -9.45 -12.22
N MET A 264 12.54 -8.21 -12.65
CA MET A 264 11.35 -7.42 -12.97
C MET A 264 11.28 -7.16 -14.47
N HIS A 265 10.21 -7.58 -15.12
CA HIS A 265 9.89 -7.25 -16.50
C HIS A 265 9.08 -5.97 -16.55
N LEU A 266 9.45 -5.09 -17.46
CA LEU A 266 8.79 -3.82 -17.75
C LEU A 266 8.15 -3.90 -19.13
N SER A 267 6.89 -3.50 -19.25
CA SER A 267 6.16 -3.49 -20.52
C SER A 267 5.52 -2.10 -20.71
N GLY A 268 6.02 -1.38 -21.70
CA GLY A 268 5.55 -0.03 -22.03
C GLY A 268 5.65 0.95 -20.87
N LEU A 269 6.63 0.77 -19.96
CA LEU A 269 6.78 1.67 -18.81
C LEU A 269 7.20 3.05 -19.29
N THR A 270 6.26 3.98 -19.23
CA THR A 270 6.47 5.37 -19.61
C THR A 270 6.56 6.25 -18.38
N LEU A 271 7.63 7.01 -18.29
CA LEU A 271 7.85 8.05 -17.28
C LEU A 271 7.94 9.40 -17.99
N LYS A 272 7.08 10.33 -17.63
CA LYS A 272 7.09 11.68 -18.22
C LYS A 272 7.10 12.73 -17.12
N LEU A 273 8.14 13.54 -17.12
CA LEU A 273 8.23 14.74 -16.29
C LEU A 273 8.08 15.97 -17.21
N PRO A 274 6.94 16.67 -17.18
CA PRO A 274 6.65 17.77 -18.11
C PRO A 274 7.79 18.79 -18.17
N LYS A 275 8.07 19.31 -19.37
CA LYS A 275 9.16 20.27 -19.64
C LYS A 275 10.57 19.75 -19.29
N THR A 276 10.72 18.50 -18.93
CA THR A 276 11.99 17.92 -18.47
C THR A 276 12.38 16.74 -19.33
N PHE A 277 11.67 15.62 -19.21
CA PHE A 277 11.92 14.42 -20.01
C PHE A 277 10.66 13.58 -20.21
N SER A 278 10.71 12.73 -21.21
CA SER A 278 9.81 11.58 -21.39
C SER A 278 10.65 10.37 -21.74
N MET A 279 10.35 9.23 -21.13
CA MET A 279 11.07 7.97 -21.36
C MET A 279 10.07 6.82 -21.41
N THR A 280 10.25 5.93 -22.36
CA THR A 280 9.55 4.63 -22.41
C THR A 280 10.57 3.51 -22.36
N ALA A 281 10.32 2.51 -21.53
CA ALA A 281 11.20 1.38 -21.32
C ALA A 281 10.43 0.07 -21.47
N ASP A 282 11.03 -0.86 -22.24
CA ASP A 282 10.57 -2.24 -22.40
C ASP A 282 11.75 -3.20 -22.19
N GLY A 283 11.55 -4.28 -21.44
CA GLY A 283 12.59 -5.25 -21.18
C GLY A 283 12.61 -5.75 -19.75
N PHE A 284 13.79 -5.95 -19.17
CA PHE A 284 13.88 -6.38 -17.78
C PHE A 284 15.01 -5.70 -17.01
N VAL A 285 14.83 -5.65 -15.70
CA VAL A 285 15.86 -5.29 -14.72
C VAL A 285 15.93 -6.42 -13.68
N ALA A 286 17.15 -6.86 -13.34
CA ALA A 286 17.36 -7.92 -12.36
C ALA A 286 18.34 -7.49 -11.28
N ASN A 287 18.22 -8.12 -10.09
CA ASN A 287 19.02 -7.86 -8.91
C ASN A 287 18.91 -6.39 -8.43
N LEU A 288 17.70 -5.88 -8.35
CA LEU A 288 17.41 -4.48 -8.02
C LEU A 288 17.97 -4.04 -6.66
N THR A 289 18.16 -4.97 -5.72
CA THR A 289 18.69 -4.70 -4.37
C THR A 289 20.22 -4.79 -4.27
N SER A 290 20.91 -5.24 -5.35
CA SER A 290 22.35 -5.48 -5.37
C SER A 290 22.99 -4.75 -6.55
N PRO A 291 23.42 -3.49 -6.39
CA PRO A 291 23.95 -2.67 -7.47
C PRO A 291 25.14 -3.33 -8.22
N GLU A 292 25.99 -4.05 -7.50
CA GLU A 292 27.14 -4.78 -8.06
C GLU A 292 26.73 -5.99 -8.91
N ARG A 293 25.50 -6.49 -8.74
CA ARG A 293 24.92 -7.61 -9.52
C ARG A 293 23.80 -7.14 -10.43
N LEU A 294 23.54 -5.84 -10.49
CA LEU A 294 22.48 -5.27 -11.32
C LEU A 294 22.63 -5.74 -12.77
N ARG A 295 21.56 -6.24 -13.34
CA ARG A 295 21.48 -6.61 -14.77
C ARG A 295 20.26 -5.97 -15.38
N SER A 296 20.41 -5.43 -16.56
CA SER A 296 19.27 -4.98 -17.34
C SER A 296 19.48 -5.19 -18.82
N ASP A 297 18.38 -5.37 -19.51
CA ASP A 297 18.30 -5.34 -20.96
C ASP A 297 17.02 -4.60 -21.32
N LEU A 298 17.18 -3.35 -21.73
CA LEU A 298 16.08 -2.42 -21.91
C LEU A 298 16.13 -1.79 -23.31
N ASN A 299 15.02 -1.84 -24.01
CA ASN A 299 14.76 -0.98 -25.13
C ASN A 299 14.23 0.35 -24.57
N LEU A 300 14.96 1.42 -24.83
CA LEU A 300 14.64 2.76 -24.33
C LEU A 300 14.32 3.70 -25.50
N TYR A 301 13.26 4.46 -25.32
CA TYR A 301 12.99 5.65 -26.10
C TYR A 301 12.86 6.82 -25.14
N ALA A 302 13.71 7.83 -25.26
CA ALA A 302 13.73 8.95 -24.37
C ALA A 302 13.86 10.28 -25.13
N THR A 303 13.15 11.30 -24.65
CA THR A 303 13.33 12.67 -25.09
C THR A 303 13.59 13.53 -23.86
N ALA A 304 14.63 14.36 -23.92
CA ALA A 304 14.99 15.27 -22.84
C ALA A 304 14.94 16.71 -23.34
N HIS A 305 14.09 17.52 -22.74
CA HIS A 305 14.06 18.96 -22.97
C HIS A 305 15.08 19.67 -22.09
N SER A 306 15.26 19.23 -20.85
CA SER A 306 16.26 19.75 -19.96
C SER A 306 16.60 18.70 -18.89
N LEU A 307 17.88 18.34 -18.80
CA LEU A 307 18.41 17.41 -17.79
C LEU A 307 19.19 18.13 -16.68
N LYS A 308 18.98 19.43 -16.49
CA LYS A 308 19.71 20.23 -15.47
C LYS A 308 19.55 19.68 -14.05
N PHE A 309 18.43 19.00 -13.73
CA PHE A 309 18.17 18.43 -12.42
C PHE A 309 19.06 17.23 -12.06
N ILE A 310 19.65 16.54 -13.07
CA ILE A 310 20.59 15.42 -12.83
C ILE A 310 22.03 15.86 -12.79
N LEU A 311 22.38 17.09 -13.18
CA LEU A 311 23.76 17.57 -13.17
C LEU A 311 24.47 17.40 -11.82
N PRO A 312 23.80 17.60 -10.65
CA PRO A 312 24.44 17.38 -9.36
C PRO A 312 24.82 15.91 -9.05
N LEU A 313 24.37 14.96 -9.88
CA LEU A 313 24.76 13.54 -9.78
C LEU A 313 26.06 13.25 -10.52
N LEU A 314 26.47 14.10 -11.44
CA LEU A 314 27.69 13.91 -12.23
C LEU A 314 28.90 14.44 -11.47
N PRO A 315 30.05 13.77 -11.59
CA PRO A 315 31.31 14.26 -11.07
C PRO A 315 31.66 15.65 -11.66
N ARG A 316 32.34 16.49 -10.89
CA ARG A 316 32.66 17.87 -11.30
C ARG A 316 33.54 17.94 -12.54
N ASP A 317 34.46 17.01 -12.70
CA ASP A 317 35.30 16.84 -13.88
C ASP A 317 34.46 16.60 -15.14
N VAL A 318 33.37 15.81 -15.03
CA VAL A 318 32.43 15.56 -16.13
C VAL A 318 31.60 16.80 -16.45
N THR A 319 31.06 17.50 -15.42
CA THR A 319 30.22 18.69 -15.63
C THR A 319 30.98 19.88 -16.17
N ASN A 320 32.31 19.95 -15.96
CA ASN A 320 33.16 20.99 -16.52
C ASN A 320 33.44 20.81 -18.02
N VAL A 321 33.38 19.57 -18.51
CA VAL A 321 33.74 19.22 -19.89
C VAL A 321 32.51 18.94 -20.74
N ILE A 322 31.50 18.24 -20.16
CA ILE A 322 30.30 17.83 -20.90
C ILE A 322 29.16 18.82 -20.63
N ARG A 323 28.74 19.50 -21.68
CA ARG A 323 27.45 20.23 -21.67
C ARG A 323 26.37 19.29 -22.17
N ILE A 324 25.44 18.94 -21.30
CA ILE A 324 24.26 18.17 -21.70
C ILE A 324 23.36 19.14 -22.48
N PRO A 325 23.19 18.95 -23.80
CA PRO A 325 22.36 19.85 -24.58
C PRO A 325 20.89 19.64 -24.28
N ASP A 326 20.11 20.70 -24.41
CA ASP A 326 18.65 20.63 -24.38
C ASP A 326 18.09 20.04 -25.69
N GLY A 327 16.96 19.35 -25.63
CA GLY A 327 16.27 18.86 -26.83
C GLY A 327 16.88 17.57 -27.44
N ILE A 328 17.41 16.67 -26.62
CA ILE A 328 17.93 15.38 -27.09
C ILE A 328 16.81 14.34 -27.19
N ALA A 329 16.79 13.60 -28.31
CA ALA A 329 16.07 12.34 -28.41
C ALA A 329 17.05 11.16 -28.46
N PHE A 330 16.76 10.12 -27.70
CA PHE A 330 17.53 8.89 -27.60
C PHE A 330 16.63 7.69 -27.92
N LYS A 331 17.09 6.80 -28.78
CA LYS A 331 16.46 5.52 -29.06
C LYS A 331 17.54 4.45 -29.09
N GLY A 332 17.41 3.44 -28.25
CA GLY A 332 18.44 2.41 -28.22
C GLY A 332 18.14 1.28 -27.27
N ARG A 333 19.01 0.29 -27.28
CA ARG A 333 19.03 -0.82 -26.35
C ARG A 333 20.19 -0.63 -25.40
N VAL A 334 19.88 -0.71 -24.10
CA VAL A 334 20.85 -0.51 -23.02
C VAL A 334 20.98 -1.80 -22.23
N HIS A 335 22.21 -2.23 -22.05
CA HIS A 335 22.54 -3.39 -21.24
C HIS A 335 23.39 -2.94 -20.05
N VAL A 336 23.05 -3.42 -18.87
CA VAL A 336 23.85 -3.24 -17.66
C VAL A 336 24.22 -4.59 -17.10
N TYR A 337 25.46 -4.75 -16.68
CA TYR A 337 25.97 -5.93 -16.00
C TYR A 337 26.95 -5.52 -14.90
N GLY A 338 26.43 -5.32 -13.69
CA GLY A 338 27.18 -4.74 -12.58
C GLY A 338 27.73 -3.37 -12.95
N SER A 339 29.03 -3.21 -12.92
CA SER A 339 29.73 -1.97 -13.32
C SER A 339 29.96 -1.81 -14.84
N ARG A 340 29.56 -2.81 -15.66
CA ARG A 340 29.73 -2.76 -17.11
C ARG A 340 28.46 -2.26 -17.78
N TYR A 341 28.60 -1.28 -18.66
CA TYR A 341 27.51 -0.70 -19.42
C TYR A 341 27.75 -0.90 -20.90
N GLY A 342 26.72 -1.29 -21.63
CA GLY A 342 26.75 -1.37 -23.09
C GLY A 342 25.51 -0.75 -23.67
N SER A 343 25.61 -0.05 -24.77
CA SER A 343 24.46 0.49 -25.47
C SER A 343 24.64 0.45 -26.96
N ARG A 344 23.56 0.24 -27.68
CA ARG A 344 23.46 0.48 -29.11
C ARG A 344 22.36 1.50 -29.31
N PHE A 345 22.68 2.68 -29.79
CA PHE A 345 21.75 3.79 -29.78
C PHE A 345 21.85 4.70 -30.98
N VAL A 346 20.81 5.45 -31.20
CA VAL A 346 20.75 6.63 -32.03
C VAL A 346 20.30 7.81 -31.16
N ALA A 347 21.13 8.83 -31.10
CA ALA A 347 20.79 10.09 -30.45
C ALA A 347 20.69 11.21 -31.48
N THR A 348 19.66 12.04 -31.37
CA THR A 348 19.41 13.16 -32.29
C THR A 348 19.23 14.44 -31.53
N GLN A 349 19.76 15.54 -32.05
CA GLN A 349 19.60 16.88 -31.54
C GLN A 349 19.71 17.90 -32.68
N GLY A 350 18.72 18.78 -32.84
CA GLY A 350 18.79 19.93 -33.76
C GLY A 350 19.21 19.59 -35.21
N GLY A 351 18.85 18.40 -35.70
CA GLY A 351 19.26 17.92 -37.03
C GLY A 351 20.57 17.12 -37.07
N GLY A 352 21.36 17.12 -35.98
CA GLY A 352 22.51 16.25 -35.81
C GLY A 352 22.11 14.87 -35.31
N THR A 353 22.85 13.82 -35.77
CA THR A 353 22.62 12.43 -35.38
C THR A 353 23.94 11.79 -34.98
N VAL A 354 23.93 11.14 -33.81
CA VAL A 354 25.05 10.31 -33.31
C VAL A 354 24.54 8.87 -33.20
N ARG A 355 25.36 7.93 -33.67
CA ARG A 355 25.12 6.49 -33.55
C ARG A 355 26.26 5.86 -32.77
N GLY A 356 25.94 4.94 -31.87
CA GLY A 356 26.92 4.25 -31.05
C GLY A 356 26.46 2.85 -30.66
#